data_6a10dcad63c9d5e26973be6e76317f6c
#
_entry.id   6a10dcad63c9d5e26973be6e76317f6c
#
_cell.length_a   1.000
_cell.length_b   1.000
_cell.length_c   1.000
_cell.angle_alpha   90.00
_cell.angle_beta   90.00
_cell.angle_gamma   90.00
#
_symmetry.space_group_name_H-M   'P 1'
#
loop_
_entity.id
_entity.type
_entity.pdbx_description
1 polymer ?
#
loop_
_entity_poly.entity_id
_entity_poly.type
_entity_poly.pdbx_seq_one_letter_code
_entity_poly.pdbx_strand_id
1 'polypeptide(L)'
;MNSEYNEWLGKTEVFHEQISEVNAKRLHHTLTQNGNPPSSGEAVFPLFLLTLGEPSVPPNQLGEDGHPKRGSFMPPIPLKRRMFAGAEYEFHRALRVGDEVKTTWNITDITRKNGSSGELVFINILREFHVRETLCATENRNIVFTDSDPKIRELNDPEESGEWMEEMSTNPLQLFRYSALTFNCHRIHYDRAYATEVEGYPGLVVHGPLLATWLSLFVSRKSGRKLKKFRFRAKRPVFDLHHFNLTGDLSGNDAAKLRVLDHQLQLAVTAEAEFVPQ
;
A
#
# COMPACT_ATOMS: atom_id res chain seq x y z
N MET A 1 -5.46 -26.77 -9.96
CA MET A 1 -4.78 -25.54 -10.44
C MET A 1 -5.65 -24.97 -11.55
N ASN A 2 -6.10 -23.71 -11.43
CA ASN A 2 -6.94 -23.09 -12.46
C ASN A 2 -6.07 -22.79 -13.69
N SER A 3 -6.33 -23.42 -14.81
CA SER A 3 -5.57 -23.28 -16.07
C SER A 3 -5.76 -21.92 -16.77
N GLU A 4 -6.75 -21.13 -16.34
CA GLU A 4 -7.24 -19.94 -17.07
C GLU A 4 -6.22 -18.80 -17.17
N TYR A 5 -5.32 -18.65 -16.16
CA TYR A 5 -4.34 -17.55 -16.11
C TYR A 5 -2.88 -18.06 -16.05
N ASN A 6 -2.62 -19.30 -16.42
CA ASN A 6 -1.28 -19.90 -16.33
C ASN A 6 -0.22 -19.13 -17.14
N GLU A 7 -0.61 -18.50 -18.25
CA GLU A 7 0.29 -17.71 -19.10
C GLU A 7 0.79 -16.41 -18.43
N TRP A 8 0.12 -15.96 -17.35
CA TRP A 8 0.57 -14.80 -16.56
C TRP A 8 1.48 -15.18 -15.39
N LEU A 9 1.51 -16.45 -14.97
CA LEU A 9 2.44 -16.90 -13.92
C LEU A 9 3.89 -16.77 -14.39
N GLY A 10 4.72 -16.14 -13.57
CA GLY A 10 6.12 -15.85 -13.88
C GLY A 10 6.30 -14.65 -14.82
N LYS A 11 5.23 -13.97 -15.22
CA LYS A 11 5.34 -12.76 -16.04
C LYS A 11 6.06 -11.66 -15.27
N THR A 12 7.02 -11.02 -15.94
CA THR A 12 7.88 -10.00 -15.31
C THR A 12 7.80 -8.67 -16.05
N GLU A 13 7.95 -7.58 -15.30
CA GLU A 13 8.25 -6.24 -15.80
C GLU A 13 9.42 -5.64 -15.03
N VAL A 14 10.20 -4.79 -15.69
CA VAL A 14 11.38 -4.16 -15.09
C VAL A 14 11.30 -2.65 -15.30
N PHE A 15 11.57 -1.90 -14.24
CA PHE A 15 11.59 -0.44 -14.22
C PHE A 15 12.93 0.07 -13.73
N HIS A 16 13.36 1.23 -14.22
CA HIS A 16 14.58 1.91 -13.80
C HIS A 16 14.23 3.35 -13.46
N GLU A 17 14.47 3.76 -12.21
CA GLU A 17 14.13 5.08 -11.71
C GLU A 17 15.17 5.57 -10.72
N GLN A 18 15.41 6.87 -10.69
CA GLN A 18 16.25 7.50 -9.70
C GLN A 18 15.41 8.04 -8.55
N ILE A 19 15.83 7.82 -7.32
CA ILE A 19 15.25 8.47 -6.15
C ILE A 19 15.65 9.94 -6.15
N SER A 20 14.78 10.79 -6.69
CA SER A 20 15.06 12.22 -6.75
C SER A 20 14.82 12.90 -5.40
N GLU A 21 15.68 13.87 -5.05
CA GLU A 21 15.50 14.69 -3.84
C GLU A 21 14.17 15.44 -3.86
N VAL A 22 13.72 15.87 -5.03
CA VAL A 22 12.45 16.57 -5.20
C VAL A 22 11.28 15.69 -4.81
N ASN A 23 11.24 14.42 -5.27
CA ASN A 23 10.17 13.49 -4.93
C ASN A 23 10.24 13.08 -3.46
N ALA A 24 11.45 12.87 -2.91
CA ALA A 24 11.63 12.58 -1.50
C ALA A 24 11.10 13.73 -0.61
N LYS A 25 11.41 14.97 -0.94
CA LYS A 25 10.89 16.16 -0.28
C LYS A 25 9.38 16.29 -0.39
N ARG A 26 8.81 16.10 -1.60
CA ARG A 26 7.37 16.18 -1.85
C ARG A 26 6.60 15.13 -1.03
N LEU A 27 7.09 13.90 -1.00
CA LEU A 27 6.45 12.84 -0.24
C LEU A 27 6.56 13.08 1.27
N HIS A 28 7.73 13.53 1.76
CA HIS A 28 7.90 13.91 3.16
C HIS A 28 6.84 14.95 3.58
N HIS A 29 6.69 16.05 2.84
CA HIS A 29 5.71 17.10 3.14
C HIS A 29 4.24 16.69 2.88
N THR A 30 4.02 15.58 2.19
CA THR A 30 2.67 15.00 2.04
C THR A 30 2.29 14.16 3.26
N LEU A 31 3.28 13.48 3.87
CA LEU A 31 3.05 12.54 4.96
C LEU A 31 3.13 13.17 6.35
N THR A 32 3.97 14.20 6.53
CA THR A 32 4.25 14.80 7.84
C THR A 32 4.49 16.30 7.73
N GLN A 33 4.19 17.01 8.82
CA GLN A 33 4.51 18.42 8.99
C GLN A 33 5.81 18.62 9.77
N ASN A 34 6.41 17.55 10.32
CA ASN A 34 7.55 17.60 11.22
C ASN A 34 8.81 17.02 10.58
N GLY A 35 9.94 17.55 11.00
CA GLY A 35 11.27 17.10 10.56
C GLY A 35 11.71 17.66 9.22
N ASN A 36 12.95 17.37 8.85
CA ASN A 36 13.52 17.77 7.57
C ASN A 36 13.36 16.63 6.54
N PRO A 37 13.03 16.96 5.29
CA PRO A 37 13.05 15.99 4.22
C PRO A 37 14.48 15.48 3.98
N PRO A 38 14.63 14.23 3.52
CA PRO A 38 15.96 13.69 3.21
C PRO A 38 16.58 14.41 2.00
N SER A 39 17.85 14.75 2.11
CA SER A 39 18.68 15.33 1.06
C SER A 39 19.57 14.28 0.39
N SER A 40 20.34 14.71 -0.63
CA SER A 40 21.22 13.82 -1.42
C SER A 40 22.09 12.93 -0.53
N GLY A 41 22.09 11.63 -0.79
CA GLY A 41 22.84 10.60 -0.05
C GLY A 41 22.17 10.16 1.27
N GLU A 42 21.15 10.86 1.76
CA GLU A 42 20.44 10.45 2.98
C GLU A 42 19.44 9.34 2.71
N ALA A 43 19.18 8.51 3.73
CA ALA A 43 18.23 7.41 3.63
C ALA A 43 16.78 7.93 3.55
N VAL A 44 16.00 7.36 2.65
CA VAL A 44 14.55 7.53 2.65
C VAL A 44 13.90 6.54 3.63
N PHE A 45 12.67 6.82 4.06
CA PHE A 45 11.95 5.87 4.93
C PHE A 45 11.59 4.57 4.19
N PRO A 46 11.42 3.44 4.89
CA PRO A 46 11.30 2.12 4.26
C PRO A 46 10.24 2.02 3.16
N LEU A 47 9.03 2.54 3.39
CA LEU A 47 7.95 2.45 2.39
C LEU A 47 8.00 3.54 1.29
N PHE A 48 9.09 4.32 1.19
CA PHE A 48 9.35 5.17 0.02
C PHE A 48 9.33 4.36 -1.29
N LEU A 49 9.70 3.08 -1.23
CA LEU A 49 9.67 2.15 -2.38
C LEU A 49 8.30 2.06 -3.08
N LEU A 50 7.22 2.49 -2.44
CA LEU A 50 5.87 2.58 -3.05
C LEU A 50 5.77 3.66 -4.13
N THR A 51 6.75 4.56 -4.23
CA THR A 51 6.85 5.56 -5.30
C THR A 51 7.64 5.08 -6.52
N LEU A 52 8.17 3.85 -6.48
CA LEU A 52 9.09 3.33 -7.48
C LEU A 52 8.46 2.19 -8.28
N GLY A 53 8.78 2.10 -9.57
CA GLY A 53 8.44 0.99 -10.43
C GLY A 53 6.94 0.84 -10.71
N GLU A 54 6.16 1.90 -10.69
CA GLU A 54 4.77 1.84 -11.09
C GLU A 54 4.63 2.03 -12.62
N PRO A 55 3.78 1.22 -13.30
CA PRO A 55 3.67 1.26 -14.76
C PRO A 55 3.10 2.60 -15.24
N SER A 56 3.77 3.19 -16.22
CA SER A 56 3.33 4.39 -16.91
C SER A 56 2.82 4.03 -18.29
N VAL A 57 1.52 4.19 -18.50
CA VAL A 57 0.88 3.92 -19.80
C VAL A 57 0.13 5.16 -20.30
N PRO A 58 -0.03 5.32 -21.62
CA PRO A 58 -0.79 6.45 -22.18
C PRO A 58 -2.28 6.35 -21.81
N PRO A 59 -3.02 7.48 -21.80
CA PRO A 59 -4.42 7.53 -21.34
C PRO A 59 -5.37 6.54 -22.03
N ASN A 60 -5.17 6.24 -23.30
CA ASN A 60 -5.99 5.26 -24.04
C ASN A 60 -5.77 3.80 -23.59
N GLN A 61 -4.77 3.53 -22.77
CA GLN A 61 -4.49 2.23 -22.15
C GLN A 61 -4.93 2.16 -20.69
N LEU A 62 -5.55 3.20 -20.15
CA LEU A 62 -6.15 3.19 -18.82
C LEU A 62 -7.57 2.61 -18.87
N GLY A 63 -7.94 1.89 -17.82
CA GLY A 63 -9.30 1.45 -17.55
C GLY A 63 -10.15 2.57 -16.92
N GLU A 64 -11.44 2.31 -16.74
CA GLU A 64 -12.37 3.27 -16.13
C GLU A 64 -12.03 3.58 -14.66
N ASP A 65 -11.42 2.64 -13.97
CA ASP A 65 -10.93 2.77 -12.59
C ASP A 65 -9.66 3.61 -12.47
N GLY A 66 -9.02 3.96 -13.60
CA GLY A 66 -7.77 4.71 -13.68
C GLY A 66 -6.50 3.85 -13.71
N HIS A 67 -6.60 2.54 -13.50
CA HIS A 67 -5.45 1.64 -13.63
C HIS A 67 -5.16 1.27 -15.10
N PRO A 68 -3.94 0.80 -15.43
CA PRO A 68 -3.66 0.18 -16.71
C PRO A 68 -4.66 -0.93 -17.04
N LYS A 69 -5.11 -0.99 -18.28
CA LYS A 69 -6.02 -2.04 -18.76
C LYS A 69 -5.44 -3.42 -18.51
N ARG A 70 -6.31 -4.35 -18.14
CA ARG A 70 -5.96 -5.76 -17.94
C ARG A 70 -5.68 -6.44 -19.27
N GLY A 71 -4.94 -7.58 -19.22
CA GLY A 71 -4.55 -8.34 -20.41
C GLY A 71 -3.12 -8.10 -20.88
N SER A 72 -2.43 -7.07 -20.32
CA SER A 72 -0.99 -6.87 -20.50
C SER A 72 -0.20 -7.55 -19.40
N PHE A 73 0.32 -6.83 -18.41
CA PHE A 73 0.99 -7.45 -17.25
C PHE A 73 -0.02 -8.17 -16.35
N MET A 74 -1.09 -7.48 -15.95
CA MET A 74 -2.16 -8.09 -15.16
C MET A 74 -3.06 -8.96 -16.05
N PRO A 75 -3.48 -10.18 -15.61
CA PRO A 75 -4.39 -11.03 -16.37
C PRO A 75 -5.75 -10.34 -16.61
N PRO A 76 -6.49 -10.75 -17.67
CA PRO A 76 -7.77 -10.17 -18.05
C PRO A 76 -8.92 -10.65 -17.17
N ILE A 77 -8.80 -10.46 -15.86
CA ILE A 77 -9.81 -10.85 -14.88
C ILE A 77 -11.09 -10.04 -15.10
N PRO A 78 -12.25 -10.69 -15.29
CA PRO A 78 -13.50 -10.00 -15.63
C PRO A 78 -14.21 -9.35 -14.43
N LEU A 79 -13.67 -9.50 -13.21
CA LEU A 79 -14.25 -8.94 -11.98
C LEU A 79 -13.98 -7.44 -11.88
N LYS A 80 -15.00 -6.64 -11.57
CA LYS A 80 -14.98 -5.17 -11.70
C LYS A 80 -13.98 -4.50 -10.77
N ARG A 81 -14.04 -4.82 -9.47
CA ARG A 81 -13.28 -4.14 -8.42
C ARG A 81 -11.90 -4.72 -8.23
N ARG A 82 -10.92 -3.86 -8.10
CA ARG A 82 -9.54 -4.19 -7.75
C ARG A 82 -9.20 -3.54 -6.41
N MET A 83 -8.68 -4.33 -5.48
CA MET A 83 -8.30 -3.87 -4.15
C MET A 83 -6.88 -4.29 -3.82
N PHE A 84 -6.15 -3.41 -3.12
CA PHE A 84 -4.88 -3.75 -2.48
C PHE A 84 -5.18 -4.40 -1.12
N ALA A 85 -5.09 -5.74 -1.06
CA ALA A 85 -5.46 -6.49 0.14
C ALA A 85 -4.41 -6.42 1.25
N GLY A 86 -3.15 -6.20 0.89
CA GLY A 86 -2.02 -6.11 1.82
C GLY A 86 -0.70 -6.37 1.12
N ALA A 87 0.37 -6.26 1.88
CA ALA A 87 1.72 -6.60 1.43
C ALA A 87 2.62 -6.98 2.60
N GLU A 88 3.70 -7.69 2.27
CA GLU A 88 4.80 -8.00 3.16
C GLU A 88 6.10 -7.44 2.56
N TYR A 89 6.86 -6.74 3.37
CA TYR A 89 8.12 -6.08 2.99
C TYR A 89 9.28 -6.65 3.80
N GLU A 90 10.41 -6.88 3.14
CA GLU A 90 11.69 -7.14 3.79
C GLU A 90 12.68 -6.05 3.39
N PHE A 91 13.41 -5.51 4.38
CA PHE A 91 14.38 -4.43 4.18
C PHE A 91 15.78 -4.94 4.49
N HIS A 92 16.63 -5.00 3.47
CA HIS A 92 18.01 -5.49 3.57
C HIS A 92 19.01 -4.35 3.65
N ARG A 93 18.77 -3.28 2.87
CA ARG A 93 19.58 -2.06 2.82
C ARG A 93 18.68 -0.85 2.63
N ALA A 94 18.96 0.23 3.35
CA ALA A 94 18.24 1.49 3.15
C ALA A 94 18.47 2.04 1.74
N LEU A 95 17.38 2.41 1.06
CA LEU A 95 17.41 3.21 -0.16
C LEU A 95 17.74 4.66 0.20
N ARG A 96 18.46 5.36 -0.70
CA ARG A 96 18.94 6.73 -0.47
C ARG A 96 18.55 7.66 -1.62
N VAL A 97 18.43 8.93 -1.32
CA VAL A 97 18.28 9.97 -2.35
C VAL A 97 19.51 9.93 -3.27
N GLY A 98 19.26 9.83 -4.58
CA GLY A 98 20.26 9.67 -5.62
C GLY A 98 20.51 8.23 -6.07
N ASP A 99 20.00 7.21 -5.35
CA ASP A 99 20.10 5.82 -5.79
C ASP A 99 19.34 5.62 -7.12
N GLU A 100 20.03 4.96 -8.08
CA GLU A 100 19.41 4.39 -9.28
C GLU A 100 18.84 3.02 -8.91
N VAL A 101 17.52 2.90 -8.93
CA VAL A 101 16.80 1.68 -8.48
C VAL A 101 16.25 0.95 -9.69
N LYS A 102 16.62 -0.33 -9.81
CA LYS A 102 15.97 -1.30 -10.67
C LYS A 102 14.88 -1.99 -9.87
N THR A 103 13.62 -1.83 -10.29
CA THR A 103 12.47 -2.55 -9.72
C THR A 103 12.05 -3.65 -10.68
N THR A 104 11.99 -4.90 -10.20
CA THR A 104 11.48 -6.04 -10.97
C THR A 104 10.16 -6.50 -10.37
N TRP A 105 9.13 -6.61 -11.19
CA TRP A 105 7.85 -7.22 -10.83
C TRP A 105 7.79 -8.63 -11.36
N ASN A 106 7.22 -9.55 -10.58
CA ASN A 106 6.98 -10.93 -10.98
C ASN A 106 5.65 -11.42 -10.41
N ILE A 107 4.74 -11.91 -11.25
CA ILE A 107 3.51 -12.57 -10.80
C ILE A 107 3.85 -13.96 -10.30
N THR A 108 3.80 -14.15 -8.99
CA THR A 108 4.22 -15.41 -8.34
C THR A 108 3.08 -16.38 -8.05
N ASP A 109 1.84 -15.86 -7.93
CA ASP A 109 0.65 -16.69 -7.72
C ASP A 109 -0.61 -16.01 -8.25
N ILE A 110 -1.54 -16.84 -8.76
CA ILE A 110 -2.89 -16.44 -9.14
C ILE A 110 -3.86 -17.49 -8.59
N THR A 111 -4.62 -17.12 -7.58
CA THR A 111 -5.55 -18.03 -6.90
C THR A 111 -6.99 -17.53 -6.99
N ARG A 112 -7.87 -18.38 -7.52
CA ARG A 112 -9.33 -18.15 -7.57
C ARG A 112 -9.99 -18.81 -6.37
N LYS A 113 -10.87 -18.08 -5.66
CA LYS A 113 -11.64 -18.59 -4.53
C LYS A 113 -13.10 -18.19 -4.66
N ASN A 114 -14.00 -19.08 -4.29
CA ASN A 114 -15.40 -18.77 -4.11
C ASN A 114 -15.69 -18.64 -2.62
N GLY A 115 -15.98 -17.43 -2.17
CA GLY A 115 -16.35 -17.13 -0.79
C GLY A 115 -17.85 -16.85 -0.63
N SER A 116 -18.28 -16.63 0.59
CA SER A 116 -19.67 -16.22 0.91
C SER A 116 -20.11 -14.91 0.24
N SER A 117 -19.14 -14.11 -0.22
CA SER A 117 -19.34 -12.82 -0.90
C SER A 117 -19.20 -12.91 -2.43
N GLY A 118 -19.16 -14.13 -3.00
CA GLY A 118 -18.97 -14.35 -4.42
C GLY A 118 -17.52 -14.73 -4.78
N GLU A 119 -17.21 -14.57 -6.05
CA GLU A 119 -15.91 -14.90 -6.60
C GLU A 119 -14.84 -13.88 -6.21
N LEU A 120 -13.66 -14.40 -5.90
CA LEU A 120 -12.45 -13.65 -5.59
C LEU A 120 -11.28 -14.20 -6.40
N VAL A 121 -10.52 -13.34 -7.04
CA VAL A 121 -9.24 -13.70 -7.67
C VAL A 121 -8.11 -12.94 -6.99
N PHE A 122 -7.19 -13.67 -6.38
CA PHE A 122 -6.01 -13.12 -5.74
C PHE A 122 -4.81 -13.22 -6.67
N ILE A 123 -4.03 -12.16 -6.74
CA ILE A 123 -2.76 -12.12 -7.45
C ILE A 123 -1.67 -11.71 -6.47
N ASN A 124 -0.62 -12.53 -6.36
CA ASN A 124 0.59 -12.19 -5.64
C ASN A 124 1.65 -11.70 -6.63
N ILE A 125 2.23 -10.55 -6.34
CA ILE A 125 3.30 -9.94 -7.13
C ILE A 125 4.49 -9.73 -6.22
N LEU A 126 5.58 -10.41 -6.51
CA LEU A 126 6.88 -10.13 -5.89
C LEU A 126 7.50 -8.94 -6.61
N ARG A 127 7.89 -7.92 -5.85
CA ARG A 127 8.68 -6.78 -6.33
C ARG A 127 10.02 -6.79 -5.63
N GLU A 128 11.08 -6.70 -6.39
CA GLU A 128 12.46 -6.63 -5.90
C GLU A 128 13.07 -5.29 -6.27
N PHE A 129 13.72 -4.63 -5.31
CA PHE A 129 14.33 -3.33 -5.47
C PHE A 129 15.84 -3.44 -5.34
N HIS A 130 16.55 -3.23 -6.44
CA HIS A 130 18.01 -3.34 -6.51
C HIS A 130 18.66 -1.99 -6.77
N VAL A 131 19.76 -1.74 -6.08
CA VAL A 131 20.71 -0.67 -6.42
C VAL A 131 21.99 -1.33 -6.90
N ARG A 132 22.31 -1.20 -8.19
CA ARG A 132 23.29 -2.03 -8.88
C ARG A 132 22.95 -3.51 -8.68
N GLU A 133 23.90 -4.33 -8.20
CA GLU A 133 23.68 -5.76 -7.93
C GLU A 133 23.16 -6.07 -6.51
N THR A 134 22.92 -5.04 -5.69
CA THR A 134 22.49 -5.24 -4.29
C THR A 134 20.99 -5.20 -4.16
N LEU A 135 20.37 -6.29 -3.68
CA LEU A 135 18.98 -6.31 -3.26
C LEU A 135 18.81 -5.46 -2.01
N CYS A 136 18.01 -4.39 -2.12
CA CYS A 136 17.76 -3.45 -1.02
C CYS A 136 16.49 -3.76 -0.26
N ALA A 137 15.44 -4.16 -0.97
CA ALA A 137 14.15 -4.52 -0.37
C ALA A 137 13.36 -5.46 -1.28
N THR A 138 12.38 -6.16 -0.69
CA THR A 138 11.33 -6.88 -1.40
C THR A 138 9.96 -6.44 -0.94
N GLU A 139 8.98 -6.54 -1.82
CA GLU A 139 7.55 -6.42 -1.52
C GLU A 139 6.82 -7.61 -2.10
N ASN A 140 6.12 -8.38 -1.27
CA ASN A 140 5.15 -9.38 -1.74
C ASN A 140 3.76 -8.75 -1.66
N ARG A 141 3.29 -8.22 -2.80
CA ARG A 141 2.03 -7.46 -2.95
C ARG A 141 0.88 -8.39 -3.22
N ASN A 142 -0.21 -8.27 -2.48
CA ASN A 142 -1.43 -9.04 -2.67
C ASN A 142 -2.54 -8.15 -3.21
N ILE A 143 -2.99 -8.42 -4.43
CA ILE A 143 -4.11 -7.75 -5.10
C ILE A 143 -5.28 -8.71 -5.14
N VAL A 144 -6.49 -8.23 -4.87
CA VAL A 144 -7.73 -9.00 -4.97
C VAL A 144 -8.70 -8.35 -5.93
N PHE A 145 -9.34 -9.18 -6.75
CA PHE A 145 -10.43 -8.77 -7.64
C PHE A 145 -11.73 -9.40 -7.18
N THR A 146 -12.84 -8.64 -7.28
CA THR A 146 -14.19 -9.09 -6.90
C THR A 146 -15.26 -8.26 -7.61
N ASP A 147 -16.45 -8.85 -7.75
CA ASP A 147 -17.68 -8.12 -8.15
C ASP A 147 -18.54 -7.73 -6.95
N SER A 148 -18.17 -8.19 -5.76
CA SER A 148 -18.94 -7.89 -4.54
C SER A 148 -18.95 -6.38 -4.28
N ASP A 149 -20.14 -5.86 -3.98
CA ASP A 149 -20.27 -4.48 -3.51
C ASP A 149 -19.48 -4.27 -2.22
N PRO A 150 -18.94 -3.06 -2.02
CA PRO A 150 -18.29 -2.72 -0.77
C PRO A 150 -19.33 -2.83 0.35
N LYS A 151 -19.37 -3.98 1.01
CA LYS A 151 -20.24 -4.15 2.16
C LYS A 151 -19.76 -3.26 3.28
N ILE A 152 -20.60 -2.32 3.72
CA ILE A 152 -20.46 -1.75 5.05
C ILE A 152 -20.71 -2.92 5.98
N ARG A 153 -19.64 -3.51 6.52
CA ARG A 153 -19.74 -4.63 7.47
C ARG A 153 -20.43 -4.11 8.72
N GLU A 154 -21.26 -4.96 9.31
CA GLU A 154 -21.82 -4.69 10.63
C GLU A 154 -20.71 -4.31 11.60
N LEU A 155 -21.04 -3.42 12.53
CA LEU A 155 -20.10 -3.01 13.57
C LEU A 155 -19.91 -4.20 14.51
N ASN A 156 -18.66 -4.50 14.82
CA ASN A 156 -18.30 -5.40 15.89
C ASN A 156 -18.16 -4.60 17.20
N ASP A 157 -17.88 -5.28 18.29
CA ASP A 157 -17.40 -4.58 19.48
C ASP A 157 -16.16 -3.75 19.15
N PRO A 158 -16.02 -2.56 19.73
CA PRO A 158 -14.85 -1.72 19.51
C PRO A 158 -13.56 -2.45 19.85
N GLU A 159 -12.56 -2.31 19.00
CA GLU A 159 -11.22 -2.82 19.30
C GLU A 159 -10.56 -2.00 20.40
N GLU A 160 -9.85 -2.69 21.29
CA GLU A 160 -9.03 -2.02 22.28
C GLU A 160 -7.84 -1.31 21.64
N SER A 161 -7.56 -0.10 22.09
CA SER A 161 -6.35 0.62 21.71
C SER A 161 -5.13 -0.03 22.35
N GLY A 162 -4.00 -0.01 21.64
CA GLY A 162 -2.73 -0.44 22.21
C GLY A 162 -2.11 0.62 23.13
N GLU A 163 -0.93 0.32 23.67
CA GLU A 163 -0.12 1.23 24.50
C GLU A 163 0.20 2.53 23.77
N TRP A 164 0.45 2.44 22.45
CA TRP A 164 0.68 3.60 21.59
C TRP A 164 -0.57 3.93 20.82
N MET A 165 -0.93 5.22 20.81
CA MET A 165 -2.06 5.71 20.04
C MET A 165 -1.75 7.10 19.48
N GLU A 166 -2.24 7.37 18.26
CA GLU A 166 -2.15 8.66 17.58
C GLU A 166 -3.37 8.85 16.68
N GLU A 167 -4.13 9.91 16.93
CA GLU A 167 -5.26 10.27 16.08
C GLU A 167 -4.76 10.93 14.79
N MET A 168 -5.30 10.50 13.67
CA MET A 168 -4.97 10.96 12.32
C MET A 168 -6.22 11.39 11.58
N SER A 169 -6.04 12.30 10.65
CA SER A 169 -7.04 12.67 9.65
C SER A 169 -6.38 12.87 8.31
N THR A 170 -7.15 12.78 7.25
CA THR A 170 -6.69 13.10 5.90
C THR A 170 -7.74 13.92 5.17
N ASN A 171 -7.39 14.44 4.02
CA ASN A 171 -8.26 15.26 3.20
C ASN A 171 -8.00 14.99 1.70
N PRO A 172 -8.89 15.44 0.79
CA PRO A 172 -8.74 15.21 -0.65
C PRO A 172 -7.41 15.69 -1.22
N LEU A 173 -6.86 16.80 -0.73
CA LEU A 173 -5.57 17.32 -1.19
C LEU A 173 -4.41 16.37 -0.89
N GLN A 174 -4.38 15.81 0.32
CA GLN A 174 -3.34 14.87 0.73
C GLN A 174 -3.45 13.55 -0.04
N LEU A 175 -4.67 13.04 -0.25
CA LEU A 175 -4.91 11.84 -1.05
C LEU A 175 -4.48 12.03 -2.51
N PHE A 176 -4.82 13.18 -3.11
CA PHE A 176 -4.37 13.53 -4.46
C PHE A 176 -2.84 13.59 -4.57
N ARG A 177 -2.17 14.27 -3.62
CA ARG A 177 -0.71 14.35 -3.60
C ARG A 177 -0.06 12.96 -3.49
N TYR A 178 -0.60 12.11 -2.63
CA TYR A 178 -0.10 10.74 -2.47
C TYR A 178 -0.31 9.92 -3.74
N SER A 179 -1.50 9.98 -4.36
CA SER A 179 -1.76 9.36 -5.66
C SER A 179 -0.76 9.82 -6.73
N ALA A 180 -0.53 11.15 -6.84
CA ALA A 180 0.39 11.71 -7.83
C ALA A 180 1.85 11.27 -7.60
N LEU A 181 2.30 11.19 -6.34
CA LEU A 181 3.68 10.83 -6.00
C LEU A 181 3.94 9.33 -6.10
N THR A 182 2.94 8.49 -5.88
CA THR A 182 3.03 7.03 -6.03
C THR A 182 2.55 6.55 -7.39
N PHE A 183 2.17 7.46 -8.29
CA PHE A 183 1.55 7.21 -9.58
C PHE A 183 0.34 6.25 -9.50
N ASN A 184 -0.35 6.25 -8.37
CA ASN A 184 -1.55 5.46 -8.15
C ASN A 184 -2.78 6.19 -8.73
N CYS A 185 -3.19 5.78 -9.90
CA CYS A 185 -4.28 6.41 -10.65
C CYS A 185 -5.68 5.90 -10.27
N HIS A 186 -5.84 5.06 -9.24
CA HIS A 186 -7.15 4.55 -8.86
C HIS A 186 -8.09 5.68 -8.40
N ARG A 187 -9.15 5.91 -9.15
CA ARG A 187 -10.06 7.06 -9.02
C ARG A 187 -10.73 7.17 -7.65
N ILE A 188 -10.94 6.06 -6.95
CA ILE A 188 -11.55 6.06 -5.60
C ILE A 188 -10.81 6.95 -4.59
N HIS A 189 -9.55 7.29 -4.86
CA HIS A 189 -8.72 8.06 -3.94
C HIS A 189 -8.78 9.57 -4.16
N TYR A 190 -9.20 10.04 -5.36
CA TYR A 190 -9.16 11.47 -5.72
C TYR A 190 -10.37 11.96 -6.51
N ASP A 191 -11.16 11.07 -7.10
CA ASP A 191 -12.38 11.41 -7.84
C ASP A 191 -13.60 11.05 -6.99
N ARG A 192 -14.16 12.05 -6.31
CA ARG A 192 -15.27 11.83 -5.39
C ARG A 192 -16.52 11.31 -6.10
N ALA A 193 -16.85 11.86 -7.28
CA ALA A 193 -18.02 11.40 -8.03
C ALA A 193 -17.88 9.91 -8.39
N TYR A 194 -16.71 9.50 -8.88
CA TYR A 194 -16.45 8.09 -9.16
C TYR A 194 -16.55 7.22 -7.90
N ALA A 195 -15.94 7.65 -6.81
CA ALA A 195 -15.95 6.90 -5.55
C ALA A 195 -17.38 6.72 -5.01
N THR A 196 -18.22 7.77 -5.08
CA THR A 196 -19.57 7.73 -4.49
C THR A 196 -20.64 7.20 -5.43
N GLU A 197 -20.63 7.59 -6.70
CA GLU A 197 -21.70 7.29 -7.65
C GLU A 197 -21.46 5.98 -8.42
N VAL A 198 -20.18 5.63 -8.67
CA VAL A 198 -19.81 4.41 -9.43
C VAL A 198 -19.46 3.27 -8.49
N GLU A 199 -18.60 3.52 -7.49
CA GLU A 199 -18.13 2.48 -6.56
C GLU A 199 -19.01 2.33 -5.31
N GLY A 200 -19.87 3.32 -5.00
CA GLY A 200 -20.82 3.28 -3.88
C GLY A 200 -20.18 3.50 -2.51
N TYR A 201 -18.99 4.10 -2.43
CA TYR A 201 -18.35 4.49 -1.18
C TYR A 201 -18.97 5.78 -0.62
N PRO A 202 -18.94 6.02 0.71
CA PRO A 202 -19.47 7.26 1.29
C PRO A 202 -18.60 8.49 1.01
N GLY A 203 -17.32 8.30 0.63
CA GLY A 203 -16.35 9.35 0.38
C GLY A 203 -15.11 8.82 -0.34
N LEU A 204 -14.04 9.62 -0.38
CA LEU A 204 -12.77 9.17 -0.93
C LEU A 204 -12.14 8.12 0.00
N VAL A 205 -11.68 7.04 -0.60
CA VAL A 205 -11.03 5.94 0.15
C VAL A 205 -9.58 6.34 0.44
N VAL A 206 -9.15 6.23 1.69
CA VAL A 206 -7.74 6.38 2.05
C VAL A 206 -6.96 5.18 1.50
N HIS A 207 -5.85 5.44 0.82
CA HIS A 207 -5.04 4.36 0.25
C HIS A 207 -4.57 3.39 1.33
N GLY A 208 -4.77 2.09 1.13
CA GLY A 208 -4.18 1.08 2.00
C GLY A 208 -2.65 1.23 2.15
N PRO A 209 -1.89 1.44 1.06
CA PRO A 209 -0.47 1.78 1.13
C PRO A 209 -0.14 3.06 1.92
N LEU A 210 -0.99 4.08 1.92
CA LEU A 210 -0.78 5.29 2.74
C LEU A 210 -0.95 4.98 4.23
N LEU A 211 -1.98 4.21 4.59
CA LEU A 211 -2.16 3.75 5.97
C LEU A 211 -0.98 2.89 6.44
N ALA A 212 -0.47 2.00 5.59
CA ALA A 212 0.73 1.21 5.87
C ALA A 212 1.97 2.11 6.05
N THR A 213 2.12 3.14 5.20
CA THR A 213 3.21 4.12 5.32
C THR A 213 3.16 4.84 6.66
N TRP A 214 2.01 5.35 7.06
CA TRP A 214 1.87 6.00 8.37
C TRP A 214 2.13 5.04 9.53
N LEU A 215 1.63 3.80 9.48
CA LEU A 215 1.95 2.78 10.50
C LEU A 215 3.44 2.49 10.58
N SER A 216 4.15 2.40 9.45
CA SER A 216 5.60 2.18 9.42
C SER A 216 6.39 3.33 10.03
N LEU A 217 5.99 4.58 9.74
CA LEU A 217 6.56 5.78 10.35
C LEU A 217 6.23 5.88 11.85
N PHE A 218 4.98 5.57 12.21
CA PHE A 218 4.50 5.56 13.59
C PHE A 218 5.31 4.59 14.45
N VAL A 219 5.45 3.33 14.03
CA VAL A 219 6.18 2.33 14.80
C VAL A 219 7.67 2.63 14.87
N SER A 220 8.29 3.13 13.79
CA SER A 220 9.70 3.54 13.80
C SER A 220 9.95 4.68 14.79
N ARG A 221 9.03 5.65 14.88
CA ARG A 221 9.09 6.78 15.80
C ARG A 221 8.85 6.36 17.26
N LYS A 222 7.84 5.51 17.50
CA LYS A 222 7.50 5.03 18.85
C LYS A 222 8.56 4.09 19.44
N SER A 223 9.11 3.18 18.63
CA SER A 223 10.12 2.21 19.08
C SER A 223 11.56 2.75 19.04
N GLY A 224 11.84 3.78 18.23
CA GLY A 224 13.21 4.23 17.94
C GLY A 224 14.03 3.24 17.12
N ARG A 225 13.41 2.20 16.53
CA ARG A 225 14.09 1.06 15.91
C ARG A 225 13.92 1.03 14.40
N LYS A 226 14.88 0.40 13.71
CA LYS A 226 14.83 0.19 12.26
C LYS A 226 14.01 -1.06 11.93
N LEU A 227 13.14 -0.95 10.93
CA LEU A 227 12.38 -2.07 10.40
C LEU A 227 13.29 -3.04 9.65
N LYS A 228 13.14 -4.34 9.93
CA LYS A 228 13.65 -5.47 9.17
C LYS A 228 12.58 -6.03 8.26
N LYS A 229 11.36 -6.20 8.81
CA LYS A 229 10.17 -6.63 8.07
C LYS A 229 8.97 -5.78 8.47
N PHE A 230 8.05 -5.65 7.54
CA PHE A 230 6.77 -5.00 7.80
C PHE A 230 5.71 -5.70 6.96
N ARG A 231 4.62 -6.14 7.60
CA ARG A 231 3.48 -6.75 6.92
C ARG A 231 2.22 -6.02 7.31
N PHE A 232 1.34 -5.72 6.34
CA PHE A 232 0.02 -5.18 6.63
C PHE A 232 -1.07 -5.88 5.85
N ARG A 233 -2.29 -5.81 6.37
CA ARG A 233 -3.49 -6.36 5.74
C ARG A 233 -4.67 -5.42 5.94
N ALA A 234 -5.28 -5.00 4.82
CA ALA A 234 -6.51 -4.23 4.82
C ALA A 234 -7.70 -5.14 5.19
N LYS A 235 -8.57 -4.64 6.07
CA LYS A 235 -9.77 -5.32 6.56
C LYS A 235 -11.05 -4.55 6.21
N ARG A 236 -10.99 -3.20 6.31
CA ARG A 236 -12.11 -2.29 6.11
C ARG A 236 -11.55 -1.00 5.49
N PRO A 237 -12.28 -0.35 4.56
CA PRO A 237 -11.86 0.95 4.04
C PRO A 237 -11.95 2.03 5.12
N VAL A 238 -11.03 2.98 5.07
CA VAL A 238 -11.05 4.25 5.81
C VAL A 238 -11.36 5.35 4.81
N PHE A 239 -12.13 6.36 5.21
CA PHE A 239 -12.58 7.45 4.35
C PHE A 239 -12.04 8.80 4.82
N ASP A 240 -11.94 9.75 3.90
CA ASP A 240 -11.50 11.12 4.16
C ASP A 240 -12.51 11.97 4.97
N LEU A 241 -13.64 11.36 5.34
CA LEU A 241 -14.75 12.03 6.04
C LEU A 241 -14.55 12.12 7.56
N HIS A 242 -13.71 11.26 8.12
CA HIS A 242 -13.56 11.09 9.56
C HIS A 242 -12.08 10.93 9.95
N HIS A 243 -11.80 11.18 11.23
CA HIS A 243 -10.52 10.79 11.82
C HIS A 243 -10.41 9.26 11.95
N PHE A 244 -9.22 8.78 12.17
CA PHE A 244 -8.89 7.39 12.46
C PHE A 244 -7.69 7.34 13.39
N ASN A 245 -7.44 6.20 14.01
CA ASN A 245 -6.36 6.06 14.98
C ASN A 245 -5.32 5.07 14.49
N LEU A 246 -4.05 5.45 14.58
CA LEU A 246 -2.93 4.54 14.55
C LEU A 246 -2.67 4.06 15.97
N THR A 247 -2.64 2.74 16.18
CA THR A 247 -2.39 2.18 17.51
C THR A 247 -1.49 0.95 17.42
N GLY A 248 -0.83 0.60 18.51
CA GLY A 248 0.04 -0.57 18.55
C GLY A 248 0.74 -0.79 19.85
N ASP A 249 1.37 -1.96 19.92
CA ASP A 249 2.07 -2.47 21.08
C ASP A 249 3.37 -3.16 20.67
N LEU A 250 4.38 -3.14 21.54
CA LEU A 250 5.49 -4.06 21.39
C LEU A 250 5.01 -5.51 21.58
N SER A 251 5.53 -6.42 20.80
CA SER A 251 5.27 -7.86 20.86
C SER A 251 6.60 -8.58 21.08
N GLY A 252 7.00 -8.68 22.33
CA GLY A 252 8.35 -9.13 22.70
C GLY A 252 9.41 -8.04 22.41
N ASN A 253 10.68 -8.48 22.31
CA ASN A 253 11.79 -7.54 22.19
C ASN A 253 11.98 -6.97 20.79
N ASP A 254 11.65 -7.73 19.74
CA ASP A 254 12.04 -7.40 18.36
C ASP A 254 10.86 -7.27 17.39
N ALA A 255 9.64 -7.15 17.90
CA ALA A 255 8.45 -7.03 17.08
C ALA A 255 7.43 -6.04 17.66
N ALA A 256 6.48 -5.60 16.82
CA ALA A 256 5.31 -4.84 17.25
C ALA A 256 4.07 -5.28 16.45
N LYS A 257 2.91 -5.21 17.10
CA LYS A 257 1.60 -5.36 16.48
C LYS A 257 0.94 -3.99 16.37
N LEU A 258 0.40 -3.68 15.20
CA LEU A 258 -0.12 -2.38 14.86
C LEU A 258 -1.51 -2.50 14.26
N ARG A 259 -2.32 -1.48 14.45
CA ARG A 259 -3.68 -1.40 13.91
C ARG A 259 -3.98 0.00 13.42
N VAL A 260 -4.85 0.09 12.42
CA VAL A 260 -5.63 1.30 12.15
C VAL A 260 -7.04 1.03 12.61
N LEU A 261 -7.59 1.87 13.46
CA LEU A 261 -8.97 1.86 13.90
C LEU A 261 -9.69 3.05 13.28
N ASP A 262 -10.87 2.82 12.69
CA ASP A 262 -11.69 3.91 12.16
C ASP A 262 -12.30 4.78 13.29
N HIS A 263 -13.07 5.80 12.92
CA HIS A 263 -13.70 6.73 13.87
C HIS A 263 -14.70 6.06 14.85
N GLN A 264 -15.11 4.82 14.56
CA GLN A 264 -15.96 3.99 15.41
C GLN A 264 -15.17 2.89 16.14
N LEU A 265 -13.84 3.01 16.17
CA LEU A 265 -12.90 2.04 16.74
C LEU A 265 -12.99 0.66 16.09
N GLN A 266 -13.44 0.57 14.84
CA GLN A 266 -13.48 -0.68 14.10
C GLN A 266 -12.13 -0.92 13.41
N LEU A 267 -11.70 -2.18 13.41
CA LEU A 267 -10.44 -2.59 12.81
C LEU A 267 -10.44 -2.41 11.29
N ALA A 268 -9.67 -1.43 10.82
CA ALA A 268 -9.49 -1.14 9.40
C ALA A 268 -8.25 -1.80 8.80
N VAL A 269 -7.13 -1.80 9.51
CA VAL A 269 -5.86 -2.40 9.08
C VAL A 269 -5.19 -3.10 10.24
N THR A 270 -4.65 -4.29 10.01
CA THR A 270 -3.66 -4.92 10.90
C THR A 270 -2.28 -4.79 10.27
N ALA A 271 -1.25 -4.59 11.11
CA ALA A 271 0.13 -4.67 10.66
C ALA A 271 1.02 -5.30 11.75
N GLU A 272 2.13 -5.86 11.30
CA GLU A 272 3.18 -6.42 12.12
C GLU A 272 4.52 -5.86 11.65
N ALA A 273 5.37 -5.49 12.60
CA ALA A 273 6.71 -5.00 12.36
C ALA A 273 7.73 -5.91 13.06
N GLU A 274 8.77 -6.31 12.36
CA GLU A 274 9.97 -6.88 12.95
C GLU A 274 11.11 -5.88 12.84
N PHE A 275 11.91 -5.75 13.89
CA PHE A 275 13.01 -4.80 13.94
C PHE A 275 14.36 -5.49 13.68
N VAL A 276 15.31 -4.70 13.23
CA VAL A 276 16.71 -5.13 13.20
C VAL A 276 17.16 -5.37 14.64
N PRO A 277 17.78 -6.53 14.95
CA PRO A 277 18.36 -6.77 16.27
C PRO A 277 19.30 -5.65 16.70
N GLN A 278 19.30 -5.33 18.01
CA GLN A 278 20.22 -4.35 18.61
C GLN A 278 21.62 -4.90 18.75
#